data_a5af4402acebb736a658e2c03e755d88
#
_entry.id   a5af4402acebb736a658e2c03e755d88
#
_cell.length_a   1.000
_cell.length_b   1.000
_cell.length_c   1.000
_cell.angle_alpha   90.00
_cell.angle_beta   90.00
_cell.angle_gamma   90.00
#
_symmetry.space_group_name_H-M   'P 1'
#
loop_
_entity.id
_entity.type
_entity.pdbx_description
1 polymer ?
#
loop_
_entity_poly.entity_id
_entity_poly.type
_entity_poly.pdbx_seq_one_letter_code
_entity_poly.pdbx_strand_id
1 'polypeptide(L)'
;MNIKRAKEEIEHTVKAYLAKDALGEYAIPAIRQRPILLMGPPGIGKTQVMEQVARECGVALVAYTITHHTRQSAVGLPFIRQRHYGDKDVSVTEYTMSEIIASVYAKMEATGLSEGILFIDEINCVSETLAPTMLQFLQCKTFGNQAVPAGWVIVAAGNPPEYNKSVRAFDIVTLDRVRRMDIQPDLSVWKDYARGARIHSAILSYLELHPQSFYQINADVDGTQFVTARGWEDLSNLLDTYETLGLKADEDLIREYIQHQKIAEDFSAYLDLYYKYRDDYGVEDILAGQVKPAVYARLLNAPFDERLSLVSLILAGLDTRFTASRQQDAVADACYAFLRQAKQGFATVPEDIPDGPAVYFSQMVADYDAETQKQRAAGLLSRDALNTRLRVYAVLRAWEAELRRAKAVSTQPAFDLLRTQFQSLAEERENAQNTASAALEAAFDFMEQAFAESQEMVVFVTELTLSPAAHAFITENGCERYFQYNKDLLLDHRKAALQQELAAEERRHGGI
;
A
#
# COMPACT_ATOMS: atom_id res chain seq x y z
N MET A 1 -4.98 -15.45 -12.40
CA MET A 1 -5.49 -14.06 -12.28
C MET A 1 -4.37 -13.17 -11.77
N ASN A 2 -4.48 -11.83 -11.91
CA ASN A 2 -3.52 -10.93 -11.29
C ASN A 2 -3.84 -10.64 -9.81
N ILE A 3 -2.92 -10.01 -9.10
CA ILE A 3 -3.03 -9.78 -7.65
C ILE A 3 -4.16 -8.80 -7.28
N LYS A 4 -4.49 -7.81 -8.14
CA LYS A 4 -5.59 -6.87 -7.93
C LYS A 4 -6.94 -7.59 -7.92
N ARG A 5 -7.17 -8.46 -8.90
CA ARG A 5 -8.38 -9.27 -8.96
C ARG A 5 -8.48 -10.24 -7.78
N ALA A 6 -7.35 -10.83 -7.36
CA ALA A 6 -7.32 -11.67 -6.17
C ALA A 6 -7.70 -10.88 -4.90
N LYS A 7 -7.18 -9.65 -4.74
CA LYS A 7 -7.55 -8.74 -3.65
C LYS A 7 -9.06 -8.50 -3.59
N GLU A 8 -9.66 -8.11 -4.71
CA GLU A 8 -11.11 -7.85 -4.81
C GLU A 8 -11.94 -9.09 -4.41
N GLU A 9 -11.54 -10.27 -4.90
CA GLU A 9 -12.23 -11.53 -4.58
C GLU A 9 -12.09 -11.91 -3.11
N ILE A 10 -10.94 -11.65 -2.48
CA ILE A 10 -10.74 -11.90 -1.05
C ILE A 10 -11.59 -10.92 -0.24
N GLU A 11 -11.60 -9.65 -0.59
CA GLU A 11 -12.41 -8.63 0.07
C GLU A 11 -13.91 -8.98 0.03
N HIS A 12 -14.42 -9.35 -1.15
CA HIS A 12 -15.80 -9.81 -1.31
C HIS A 12 -16.08 -11.05 -0.47
N THR A 13 -15.14 -11.99 -0.40
CA THR A 13 -15.27 -13.21 0.39
C THR A 13 -15.29 -12.91 1.88
N VAL A 14 -14.39 -12.01 2.36
CA VAL A 14 -14.37 -11.59 3.77
C VAL A 14 -15.70 -10.93 4.14
N LYS A 15 -16.19 -9.99 3.32
CA LYS A 15 -17.50 -9.35 3.53
C LYS A 15 -18.64 -10.36 3.55
N ALA A 16 -18.66 -11.34 2.64
CA ALA A 16 -19.69 -12.36 2.58
C ALA A 16 -19.65 -13.32 3.78
N TYR A 17 -18.45 -13.67 4.27
CA TYR A 17 -18.29 -14.59 5.40
C TYR A 17 -18.56 -13.92 6.75
N LEU A 18 -18.41 -12.61 6.83
CA LEU A 18 -18.71 -11.81 8.02
C LEU A 18 -20.12 -11.22 8.01
N ALA A 19 -20.87 -11.38 6.91
CA ALA A 19 -22.26 -10.95 6.85
C ALA A 19 -23.12 -11.70 7.86
N LYS A 20 -23.95 -10.94 8.61
CA LYS A 20 -24.85 -11.47 9.64
C LYS A 20 -26.29 -11.46 9.15
N ASP A 21 -27.05 -12.44 9.60
CA ASP A 21 -28.48 -12.52 9.35
C ASP A 21 -29.29 -11.64 10.32
N ALA A 22 -30.61 -11.68 10.22
CA ALA A 22 -31.51 -10.90 11.06
C ALA A 22 -31.44 -11.26 12.57
N LEU A 23 -30.84 -12.41 12.90
CA LEU A 23 -30.64 -12.88 14.29
C LEU A 23 -29.26 -12.48 14.84
N GLY A 24 -28.39 -11.86 14.01
CA GLY A 24 -27.02 -11.50 14.37
C GLY A 24 -26.01 -12.64 14.22
N GLU A 25 -26.42 -13.79 13.69
CA GLU A 25 -25.55 -14.93 13.40
C GLU A 25 -24.91 -14.79 12.00
N TYR A 26 -23.72 -15.39 11.80
CA TYR A 26 -23.11 -15.37 10.48
C TYR A 26 -23.97 -16.12 9.45
N ALA A 27 -24.36 -15.43 8.38
CA ALA A 27 -25.21 -15.96 7.32
C ALA A 27 -24.63 -17.25 6.69
N ILE A 28 -23.30 -17.35 6.63
CA ILE A 28 -22.59 -18.57 6.23
C ILE A 28 -21.86 -19.10 7.48
N PRO A 29 -22.32 -20.23 8.05
CA PRO A 29 -21.68 -20.84 9.21
C PRO A 29 -20.19 -21.12 8.98
N ALA A 30 -19.36 -20.92 10.00
CA ALA A 30 -17.89 -21.03 9.91
C ALA A 30 -17.41 -22.35 9.28
N ILE A 31 -18.11 -23.47 9.54
CA ILE A 31 -17.78 -24.78 8.96
C ILE A 31 -18.03 -24.87 7.44
N ARG A 32 -18.88 -24.02 6.89
CA ARG A 32 -19.17 -23.95 5.44
C ARG A 32 -18.34 -22.88 4.71
N GLN A 33 -17.61 -22.06 5.45
CA GLN A 33 -16.70 -21.07 4.87
C GLN A 33 -15.42 -21.77 4.40
N ARG A 34 -15.25 -21.91 3.10
CA ARG A 34 -14.03 -22.51 2.54
C ARG A 34 -12.83 -21.58 2.75
N PRO A 35 -11.69 -22.06 3.30
CA PRO A 35 -10.47 -21.28 3.33
C PRO A 35 -10.02 -20.88 1.93
N ILE A 36 -9.46 -19.68 1.80
CA ILE A 36 -8.88 -19.23 0.54
C ILE A 36 -7.45 -19.75 0.46
N LEU A 37 -7.04 -20.26 -0.70
CA LEU A 37 -5.68 -20.71 -0.98
C LEU A 37 -5.11 -19.92 -2.15
N LEU A 38 -4.14 -19.04 -1.85
CA LEU A 38 -3.44 -18.23 -2.83
C LEU A 38 -2.20 -19.00 -3.33
N MET A 39 -2.19 -19.37 -4.58
CA MET A 39 -1.03 -20.02 -5.22
C MET A 39 -0.40 -19.06 -6.22
N GLY A 40 0.89 -18.78 -6.06
CA GLY A 40 1.58 -17.88 -6.97
C GLY A 40 3.08 -17.78 -6.67
N PRO A 41 3.86 -17.27 -7.61
CA PRO A 41 5.30 -17.19 -7.46
C PRO A 41 5.73 -16.28 -6.29
N PRO A 42 6.96 -16.37 -5.81
CA PRO A 42 7.46 -15.55 -4.71
C PRO A 42 7.54 -14.07 -5.11
N GLY A 43 7.44 -13.17 -4.13
CA GLY A 43 7.69 -11.74 -4.33
C GLY A 43 6.62 -10.97 -5.11
N ILE A 44 5.39 -11.51 -5.28
CA ILE A 44 4.26 -10.84 -5.98
C ILE A 44 3.28 -10.09 -5.06
N GLY A 45 3.61 -9.95 -3.75
CA GLY A 45 2.79 -9.16 -2.82
C GLY A 45 1.65 -9.90 -2.11
N LYS A 46 1.65 -11.26 -2.05
CA LYS A 46 0.58 -12.03 -1.39
C LYS A 46 0.30 -11.57 0.04
N THR A 47 1.32 -11.35 0.85
CA THR A 47 1.19 -10.90 2.24
C THR A 47 0.70 -9.45 2.35
N GLN A 48 1.23 -8.55 1.51
CA GLN A 48 0.82 -7.13 1.47
C GLN A 48 -0.66 -6.95 1.12
N VAL A 49 -1.19 -7.79 0.23
CA VAL A 49 -2.62 -7.78 -0.12
C VAL A 49 -3.48 -8.13 1.10
N MET A 50 -3.04 -9.04 1.97
CA MET A 50 -3.78 -9.36 3.19
C MET A 50 -3.87 -8.17 4.14
N GLU A 51 -2.78 -7.43 4.29
CA GLU A 51 -2.78 -6.19 5.09
C GLU A 51 -3.73 -5.13 4.52
N GLN A 52 -3.77 -4.99 3.19
CA GLN A 52 -4.69 -4.06 2.53
C GLN A 52 -6.15 -4.46 2.74
N VAL A 53 -6.49 -5.73 2.49
CA VAL A 53 -7.85 -6.26 2.67
C VAL A 53 -8.31 -6.11 4.13
N ALA A 54 -7.45 -6.44 5.10
CA ALA A 54 -7.78 -6.30 6.50
C ALA A 54 -8.10 -4.85 6.88
N ARG A 55 -7.31 -3.89 6.39
CA ARG A 55 -7.57 -2.44 6.60
C ARG A 55 -8.87 -1.99 5.93
N GLU A 56 -9.09 -2.36 4.68
CA GLU A 56 -10.27 -1.94 3.91
C GLU A 56 -11.58 -2.55 4.45
N CYS A 57 -11.51 -3.78 4.97
CA CYS A 57 -12.64 -4.41 5.66
C CYS A 57 -12.78 -3.99 7.13
N GLY A 58 -11.82 -3.28 7.70
CA GLY A 58 -11.84 -2.87 9.12
C GLY A 58 -11.72 -4.03 10.10
N VAL A 59 -11.04 -5.12 9.72
CA VAL A 59 -10.88 -6.34 10.51
C VAL A 59 -9.43 -6.56 10.95
N ALA A 60 -9.23 -7.35 12.00
CA ALA A 60 -7.90 -7.70 12.49
C ALA A 60 -7.16 -8.63 11.50
N LEU A 61 -5.84 -8.57 11.48
CA LEU A 61 -4.99 -9.49 10.73
C LEU A 61 -4.01 -10.19 11.67
N VAL A 62 -3.98 -11.51 11.60
CA VAL A 62 -2.89 -12.34 12.12
C VAL A 62 -2.20 -12.99 10.94
N ALA A 63 -0.95 -12.62 10.66
CA ALA A 63 -0.11 -13.23 9.64
C ALA A 63 0.86 -14.21 10.33
N TYR A 64 0.85 -15.45 9.87
CA TYR A 64 1.59 -16.54 10.48
C TYR A 64 2.36 -17.34 9.43
N THR A 65 3.69 -17.40 9.56
CA THR A 65 4.53 -18.22 8.66
C THR A 65 4.77 -19.57 9.28
N ILE A 66 4.37 -20.64 8.60
CA ILE A 66 4.32 -21.99 9.17
C ILE A 66 5.62 -22.78 9.07
N THR A 67 6.57 -22.36 8.25
CA THR A 67 7.80 -23.12 7.91
C THR A 67 8.69 -23.46 9.09
N HIS A 68 8.73 -22.62 10.11
CA HIS A 68 9.58 -22.80 11.28
C HIS A 68 8.91 -23.58 12.42
N HIS A 69 7.67 -24.02 12.22
CA HIS A 69 6.90 -24.66 13.27
C HIS A 69 7.01 -26.17 13.24
N THR A 70 7.16 -26.73 14.43
CA THR A 70 7.04 -28.17 14.67
C THR A 70 5.56 -28.52 14.87
N ARG A 71 5.22 -29.81 14.76
CA ARG A 71 3.88 -30.26 15.07
C ARG A 71 3.44 -29.87 16.49
N GLN A 72 4.37 -29.87 17.43
CA GLN A 72 4.11 -29.55 18.84
C GLN A 72 3.80 -28.06 19.06
N SER A 73 4.51 -27.16 18.40
CA SER A 73 4.23 -25.71 18.50
C SER A 73 2.94 -25.34 17.78
N ALA A 74 2.67 -25.96 16.63
CA ALA A 74 1.48 -25.67 15.84
C ALA A 74 0.17 -26.22 16.47
N VAL A 75 0.21 -27.43 17.04
CA VAL A 75 -0.98 -28.14 17.56
C VAL A 75 -1.13 -27.96 19.07
N GLY A 76 -0.06 -27.72 19.79
CA GLY A 76 0.03 -27.73 21.25
C GLY A 76 0.65 -29.01 21.80
N LEU A 77 1.01 -28.98 23.08
CA LEU A 77 1.58 -30.12 23.80
C LEU A 77 0.46 -30.98 24.41
N PRO A 78 0.53 -32.31 24.29
CA PRO A 78 -0.42 -33.17 24.94
C PRO A 78 -0.19 -33.16 26.47
N PHE A 79 -1.24 -33.11 27.24
CA PHE A 79 -1.22 -33.29 28.69
C PHE A 79 -2.39 -34.18 29.14
N ILE A 80 -2.23 -34.85 30.26
CA ILE A 80 -3.25 -35.75 30.82
C ILE A 80 -4.10 -34.98 31.79
N ARG A 81 -5.41 -35.01 31.60
CA ARG A 81 -6.42 -34.45 32.49
C ARG A 81 -7.37 -35.52 32.97
N GLN A 82 -7.65 -35.55 34.27
CA GLN A 82 -8.69 -36.39 34.80
C GLN A 82 -10.08 -35.75 34.55
N ARG A 83 -10.96 -36.49 33.94
CA ARG A 83 -12.35 -36.10 33.72
C ARG A 83 -13.30 -37.13 34.26
N HIS A 84 -14.39 -36.65 34.83
CA HIS A 84 -15.47 -37.48 35.39
C HIS A 84 -16.59 -37.59 34.34
N TYR A 85 -16.91 -38.83 33.93
CA TYR A 85 -17.98 -39.11 33.00
C TYR A 85 -18.94 -40.11 33.64
N GLY A 86 -20.11 -39.64 34.12
CA GLY A 86 -21.03 -40.42 34.90
C GLY A 86 -20.36 -40.89 36.19
N ASP A 87 -20.26 -42.17 36.44
CA ASP A 87 -19.66 -42.75 37.64
C ASP A 87 -18.18 -43.17 37.46
N LYS A 88 -17.53 -42.72 36.37
CA LYS A 88 -16.15 -43.17 36.06
C LYS A 88 -15.19 -41.99 35.94
N ASP A 89 -14.07 -42.09 36.66
CA ASP A 89 -12.91 -41.23 36.43
C ASP A 89 -12.06 -41.77 35.30
N VAL A 90 -11.86 -40.96 34.26
CA VAL A 90 -11.10 -41.32 33.05
C VAL A 90 -10.01 -40.30 32.84
N SER A 91 -8.82 -40.81 32.54
CA SER A 91 -7.72 -39.97 32.06
C SER A 91 -7.89 -39.66 30.59
N VAL A 92 -8.00 -38.39 30.25
CA VAL A 92 -8.16 -37.91 28.87
C VAL A 92 -6.91 -37.14 28.48
N THR A 93 -6.43 -37.38 27.25
CA THR A 93 -5.37 -36.55 26.68
C THR A 93 -6.00 -35.30 26.09
N GLU A 94 -5.60 -34.14 26.60
CA GLU A 94 -5.93 -32.83 26.05
C GLU A 94 -4.66 -32.18 25.50
N TYR A 95 -4.83 -31.15 24.67
CA TYR A 95 -3.70 -30.37 24.13
C TYR A 95 -3.74 -28.96 24.70
N THR A 96 -2.56 -28.40 24.97
CA THR A 96 -2.45 -26.96 25.25
C THR A 96 -2.93 -26.18 24.01
N MET A 97 -3.27 -24.91 24.21
CA MET A 97 -3.71 -24.08 23.08
C MET A 97 -2.61 -23.98 22.02
N SER A 98 -2.98 -24.17 20.77
CA SER A 98 -2.11 -23.94 19.62
C SER A 98 -1.61 -22.50 19.62
N GLU A 99 -0.33 -22.29 19.30
CA GLU A 99 0.25 -20.94 19.15
C GLU A 99 -0.48 -20.12 18.08
N ILE A 100 -0.91 -20.75 16.97
CA ILE A 100 -1.68 -20.14 15.91
C ILE A 100 -3.02 -19.60 16.45
N ILE A 101 -3.75 -20.39 17.24
CA ILE A 101 -5.01 -19.98 17.81
C ILE A 101 -4.79 -18.96 18.93
N ALA A 102 -3.76 -19.13 19.75
CA ALA A 102 -3.41 -18.18 20.80
C ALA A 102 -3.09 -16.78 20.23
N SER A 103 -2.40 -16.71 19.09
CA SER A 103 -2.11 -15.44 18.42
C SER A 103 -3.37 -14.71 17.93
N VAL A 104 -4.42 -15.45 17.56
CA VAL A 104 -5.72 -14.88 17.22
C VAL A 104 -6.37 -14.24 18.45
N TYR A 105 -6.41 -14.97 19.58
CA TYR A 105 -6.96 -14.42 20.83
C TYR A 105 -6.17 -13.22 21.35
N ALA A 106 -4.84 -13.29 21.31
CA ALA A 106 -3.98 -12.16 21.68
C ALA A 106 -4.24 -10.93 20.80
N LYS A 107 -4.46 -11.12 19.50
CA LYS A 107 -4.78 -10.02 18.59
C LYS A 107 -6.17 -9.43 18.90
N MET A 108 -7.17 -10.27 19.18
CA MET A 108 -8.50 -9.80 19.60
C MET A 108 -8.42 -8.96 20.87
N GLU A 109 -7.67 -9.41 21.87
CA GLU A 109 -7.48 -8.68 23.12
C GLU A 109 -6.76 -7.35 22.92
N ALA A 110 -5.67 -7.35 22.14
CA ALA A 110 -4.87 -6.15 21.87
C ALA A 110 -5.63 -5.08 21.06
N THR A 111 -6.51 -5.49 20.14
CA THR A 111 -7.18 -4.58 19.22
C THR A 111 -8.63 -4.27 19.61
N GLY A 112 -9.26 -5.13 20.38
CA GLY A 112 -10.71 -5.09 20.67
C GLY A 112 -11.58 -5.51 19.49
N LEU A 113 -10.99 -6.04 18.40
CA LEU A 113 -11.71 -6.51 17.21
C LEU A 113 -12.01 -8.01 17.36
N SER A 114 -13.28 -8.38 17.24
CA SER A 114 -13.72 -9.78 17.28
C SER A 114 -13.64 -10.50 15.94
N GLU A 115 -13.52 -9.77 14.85
CA GLU A 115 -13.49 -10.28 13.48
C GLU A 115 -12.12 -10.05 12.85
N GLY A 116 -11.67 -11.02 12.02
CA GLY A 116 -10.33 -10.95 11.45
C GLY A 116 -10.03 -11.92 10.33
N ILE A 117 -8.82 -11.78 9.81
CA ILE A 117 -8.21 -12.71 8.85
C ILE A 117 -7.05 -13.42 9.55
N LEU A 118 -7.07 -14.75 9.54
CA LEU A 118 -5.92 -15.58 9.87
C LEU A 118 -5.23 -15.96 8.56
N PHE A 119 -4.11 -15.29 8.29
CA PHE A 119 -3.30 -15.53 7.11
C PHE A 119 -2.15 -16.49 7.44
N ILE A 120 -2.09 -17.63 6.74
CA ILE A 120 -1.06 -18.65 6.92
C ILE A 120 -0.19 -18.67 5.66
N ASP A 121 1.03 -18.15 5.78
CA ASP A 121 1.97 -18.12 4.66
C ASP A 121 2.79 -19.41 4.58
N GLU A 122 3.22 -19.73 3.36
CA GLU A 122 4.04 -20.89 3.01
C GLU A 122 3.44 -22.24 3.42
N ILE A 123 2.11 -22.35 3.34
CA ILE A 123 1.34 -23.51 3.80
C ILE A 123 1.79 -24.86 3.20
N ASN A 124 2.40 -24.86 2.04
CA ASN A 124 2.88 -26.05 1.36
C ASN A 124 4.40 -26.31 1.52
N CYS A 125 5.09 -25.49 2.36
CA CYS A 125 6.49 -25.69 2.76
C CYS A 125 6.62 -26.38 4.12
N VAL A 126 5.52 -26.87 4.69
CA VAL A 126 5.52 -27.54 6.01
C VAL A 126 6.20 -28.91 5.99
N SER A 127 6.71 -29.31 7.15
CA SER A 127 7.31 -30.65 7.33
C SER A 127 6.29 -31.77 7.05
N GLU A 128 6.79 -32.95 6.70
CA GLU A 128 5.94 -34.14 6.44
C GLU A 128 5.03 -34.50 7.60
N THR A 129 5.50 -34.30 8.81
CA THR A 129 4.76 -34.62 10.02
C THR A 129 3.67 -33.61 10.35
N LEU A 130 3.84 -32.36 9.88
CA LEU A 130 2.88 -31.29 10.14
C LEU A 130 1.83 -31.14 9.02
N ALA A 131 2.18 -31.46 7.77
CA ALA A 131 1.32 -31.25 6.62
C ALA A 131 -0.10 -31.85 6.78
N PRO A 132 -0.30 -33.12 7.21
CA PRO A 132 -1.65 -33.65 7.39
C PRO A 132 -2.47 -32.89 8.43
N THR A 133 -1.81 -32.42 9.49
CA THR A 133 -2.48 -31.65 10.55
C THR A 133 -2.90 -30.26 10.06
N MET A 134 -2.07 -29.61 9.26
CA MET A 134 -2.39 -28.30 8.67
C MET A 134 -3.52 -28.42 7.65
N LEU A 135 -3.57 -29.48 6.84
CA LEU A 135 -4.67 -29.76 5.94
C LEU A 135 -5.97 -30.00 6.70
N GLN A 136 -5.92 -30.76 7.79
CA GLN A 136 -7.07 -30.93 8.68
C GLN A 136 -7.52 -29.61 9.32
N PHE A 137 -6.57 -28.76 9.73
CA PHE A 137 -6.86 -27.44 10.27
C PHE A 137 -7.59 -26.55 9.25
N LEU A 138 -7.13 -26.50 8.00
CA LEU A 138 -7.84 -25.77 6.94
C LEU A 138 -9.28 -26.24 6.76
N GLN A 139 -9.54 -27.56 6.91
CA GLN A 139 -10.86 -28.13 6.75
C GLN A 139 -11.79 -27.88 7.93
N CYS A 140 -11.29 -28.14 9.14
CA CYS A 140 -12.09 -28.14 10.36
C CYS A 140 -11.99 -26.84 11.15
N LYS A 141 -11.02 -25.99 10.85
CA LYS A 141 -10.68 -24.76 11.60
C LYS A 141 -10.37 -25.03 13.08
N THR A 142 -9.86 -26.22 13.38
CA THR A 142 -9.54 -26.68 14.74
C THR A 142 -8.19 -27.34 14.82
N PHE A 143 -7.49 -27.15 15.93
CA PHE A 143 -6.38 -27.97 16.37
C PHE A 143 -6.79 -28.72 17.64
N GLY A 144 -6.87 -30.05 17.56
CA GLY A 144 -7.38 -30.84 18.69
C GLY A 144 -8.80 -30.41 19.09
N ASN A 145 -8.96 -29.97 20.34
CA ASN A 145 -10.21 -29.44 20.88
C ASN A 145 -10.33 -27.90 20.83
N GLN A 146 -9.36 -27.23 20.23
CA GLN A 146 -9.34 -25.76 20.11
C GLN A 146 -9.80 -25.34 18.73
N ALA A 147 -10.77 -24.43 18.66
CA ALA A 147 -11.30 -23.89 17.41
C ALA A 147 -10.83 -22.45 17.20
N VAL A 148 -10.65 -22.07 15.95
CA VAL A 148 -10.52 -20.64 15.56
C VAL A 148 -11.83 -19.95 15.90
N PRO A 149 -11.82 -18.78 16.56
CA PRO A 149 -13.04 -18.04 16.90
C PRO A 149 -13.92 -17.79 15.68
N ALA A 150 -15.22 -17.78 15.86
CA ALA A 150 -16.17 -17.36 14.84
C ALA A 150 -15.86 -15.91 14.43
N GLY A 151 -16.03 -15.58 13.13
CA GLY A 151 -15.66 -14.27 12.60
C GLY A 151 -14.22 -14.17 12.09
N TRP A 152 -13.44 -15.26 12.17
CA TRP A 152 -12.10 -15.30 11.59
C TRP A 152 -12.08 -16.10 10.28
N VAL A 153 -11.69 -15.42 9.21
CA VAL A 153 -11.57 -16.00 7.87
C VAL A 153 -10.15 -16.53 7.68
N ILE A 154 -10.00 -17.78 7.26
CA ILE A 154 -8.70 -18.38 6.99
C ILE A 154 -8.31 -18.12 5.55
N VAL A 155 -7.15 -17.53 5.34
CA VAL A 155 -6.49 -17.38 4.05
C VAL A 155 -5.11 -18.04 4.14
N ALA A 156 -4.78 -18.94 3.24
CA ALA A 156 -3.48 -19.57 3.16
C ALA A 156 -2.77 -19.16 1.86
N ALA A 157 -1.45 -19.08 1.88
CA ALA A 157 -0.65 -18.83 0.70
C ALA A 157 0.43 -19.90 0.53
N GLY A 158 0.77 -20.18 -0.72
CA GLY A 158 1.83 -21.11 -1.08
C GLY A 158 2.49 -20.74 -2.40
N ASN A 159 3.65 -21.32 -2.66
CA ASN A 159 4.36 -21.18 -3.91
C ASN A 159 4.19 -22.45 -4.75
N PRO A 160 4.07 -22.35 -6.09
CA PRO A 160 4.10 -23.52 -6.95
C PRO A 160 5.42 -24.30 -6.85
N PRO A 161 5.41 -25.63 -7.10
CA PRO A 161 6.59 -26.49 -6.94
C PRO A 161 7.80 -26.10 -7.81
N GLU A 162 7.56 -25.44 -8.94
CA GLU A 162 8.61 -24.97 -9.84
C GLU A 162 9.53 -23.90 -9.22
N TYR A 163 9.05 -23.21 -8.18
CA TYR A 163 9.80 -22.13 -7.50
C TYR A 163 10.48 -22.57 -6.19
N ASN A 164 10.10 -23.72 -5.65
CA ASN A 164 10.67 -24.21 -4.40
C ASN A 164 10.61 -25.75 -4.35
N LYS A 165 11.77 -26.39 -4.37
CA LYS A 165 11.89 -27.87 -4.34
C LYS A 165 11.36 -28.51 -3.05
N SER A 166 11.25 -27.75 -1.97
CA SER A 166 10.70 -28.23 -0.69
C SER A 166 9.18 -28.22 -0.65
N VAL A 167 8.52 -27.70 -1.68
CA VAL A 167 7.08 -27.54 -1.77
C VAL A 167 6.42 -28.86 -2.13
N ARG A 168 5.27 -29.13 -1.48
CA ARG A 168 4.41 -30.28 -1.78
C ARG A 168 3.19 -29.86 -2.57
N ALA A 169 2.81 -30.69 -3.52
CA ALA A 169 1.55 -30.57 -4.20
C ALA A 169 0.39 -30.97 -3.27
N PHE A 170 -0.68 -30.21 -3.30
CA PHE A 170 -1.92 -30.55 -2.60
C PHE A 170 -2.66 -31.66 -3.36
N ASP A 171 -3.24 -32.60 -2.63
CA ASP A 171 -4.12 -33.61 -3.20
C ASP A 171 -5.49 -33.04 -3.60
N ILE A 172 -6.22 -33.79 -4.41
CA ILE A 172 -7.54 -33.38 -4.90
C ILE A 172 -8.54 -33.21 -3.75
N VAL A 173 -8.42 -34.01 -2.68
CA VAL A 173 -9.32 -33.94 -1.52
C VAL A 173 -9.14 -32.62 -0.77
N THR A 174 -7.92 -32.13 -0.67
CA THR A 174 -7.62 -30.82 -0.08
C THR A 174 -8.09 -29.69 -0.98
N LEU A 175 -7.81 -29.78 -2.29
CA LEU A 175 -8.18 -28.75 -3.25
C LEU A 175 -9.70 -28.58 -3.37
N ASP A 176 -10.49 -29.64 -3.22
CA ASP A 176 -11.96 -29.58 -3.22
C ASP A 176 -12.53 -28.82 -2.00
N ARG A 177 -11.76 -28.70 -0.92
CA ARG A 177 -12.19 -28.07 0.35
C ARG A 177 -11.74 -26.64 0.51
N VAL A 178 -10.87 -26.14 -0.36
CA VAL A 178 -10.39 -24.77 -0.37
C VAL A 178 -10.89 -24.02 -1.60
N ARG A 179 -10.83 -22.70 -1.54
CA ARG A 179 -11.03 -21.81 -2.69
C ARG A 179 -9.67 -21.41 -3.24
N ARG A 180 -9.19 -22.14 -4.24
CA ARG A 180 -7.88 -21.90 -4.85
C ARG A 180 -7.93 -20.73 -5.82
N MET A 181 -6.94 -19.84 -5.71
CA MET A 181 -6.69 -18.70 -6.59
C MET A 181 -5.25 -18.77 -7.08
N ASP A 182 -5.05 -18.95 -8.38
CA ASP A 182 -3.72 -18.96 -9.00
C ASP A 182 -3.38 -17.55 -9.47
N ILE A 183 -2.32 -16.98 -8.89
CA ILE A 183 -1.90 -15.60 -9.09
C ILE A 183 -0.67 -15.57 -9.99
N GLN A 184 -0.65 -14.64 -10.94
CA GLN A 184 0.46 -14.42 -11.86
C GLN A 184 0.95 -12.98 -11.73
N PRO A 185 2.27 -12.73 -11.94
CA PRO A 185 2.82 -11.39 -12.01
C PRO A 185 2.18 -10.60 -13.15
N ASP A 186 1.89 -9.33 -12.91
CA ASP A 186 1.31 -8.40 -13.89
C ASP A 186 1.91 -7.01 -13.65
N LEU A 187 2.73 -6.55 -14.60
CA LEU A 187 3.43 -5.28 -14.51
C LEU A 187 2.45 -4.10 -14.47
N SER A 188 1.36 -4.14 -15.24
CA SER A 188 0.41 -3.03 -15.30
C SER A 188 -0.27 -2.82 -13.95
N VAL A 189 -0.68 -3.92 -13.31
CA VAL A 189 -1.27 -3.90 -11.96
C VAL A 189 -0.25 -3.50 -10.90
N TRP A 190 1.00 -3.96 -11.04
CA TRP A 190 2.06 -3.56 -10.12
C TRP A 190 2.39 -2.06 -10.25
N LYS A 191 2.37 -1.49 -11.46
CA LYS A 191 2.55 -0.05 -11.67
C LYS A 191 1.46 0.78 -11.00
N ASP A 192 0.20 0.36 -11.03
CA ASP A 192 -0.88 1.03 -10.30
C ASP A 192 -0.58 1.08 -8.80
N TYR A 193 -0.13 -0.04 -8.23
CA TYR A 193 0.33 -0.09 -6.84
C TYR A 193 1.57 0.78 -6.62
N ALA A 194 2.56 0.69 -7.49
CA ALA A 194 3.86 1.35 -7.37
C ALA A 194 3.74 2.88 -7.35
N ARG A 195 2.82 3.46 -8.14
CA ARG A 195 2.51 4.89 -8.10
C ARG A 195 1.97 5.30 -6.74
N GLY A 196 1.05 4.52 -6.17
CA GLY A 196 0.52 4.75 -4.82
C GLY A 196 1.54 4.51 -3.70
N ALA A 197 2.45 3.56 -3.88
CA ALA A 197 3.52 3.22 -2.93
C ALA A 197 4.75 4.12 -3.07
N ARG A 198 4.79 5.00 -4.07
CA ARG A 198 5.90 5.91 -4.37
C ARG A 198 7.20 5.17 -4.67
N ILE A 199 7.11 4.18 -5.53
CA ILE A 199 8.30 3.50 -6.04
C ILE A 199 9.16 4.49 -6.82
N HIS A 200 10.48 4.43 -6.63
CA HIS A 200 11.45 5.32 -7.22
C HIS A 200 11.26 5.45 -8.74
N SER A 201 11.19 6.68 -9.23
CA SER A 201 10.79 7.00 -10.59
C SER A 201 11.73 6.41 -11.67
N ALA A 202 13.03 6.25 -11.36
CA ALA A 202 13.95 5.56 -12.27
C ALA A 202 13.55 4.08 -12.49
N ILE A 203 13.02 3.40 -11.49
CA ILE A 203 12.53 2.01 -11.60
C ILE A 203 11.29 1.98 -12.49
N LEU A 204 10.33 2.87 -12.26
CA LEU A 204 9.11 2.95 -13.07
C LEU A 204 9.42 3.25 -14.53
N SER A 205 10.30 4.21 -14.78
CA SER A 205 10.74 4.61 -16.11
C SER A 205 11.52 3.49 -16.82
N TYR A 206 12.42 2.81 -16.11
CA TYR A 206 13.13 1.66 -16.65
C TYR A 206 12.18 0.52 -17.05
N LEU A 207 11.22 0.20 -16.20
CA LEU A 207 10.23 -0.85 -16.46
C LEU A 207 9.20 -0.46 -17.53
N GLU A 208 9.05 0.83 -17.85
CA GLU A 208 8.29 1.27 -19.02
C GLU A 208 9.00 0.89 -20.32
N LEU A 209 10.31 1.15 -20.37
CA LEU A 209 11.16 0.83 -21.52
C LEU A 209 11.44 -0.68 -21.63
N HIS A 210 11.55 -1.38 -20.50
CA HIS A 210 11.93 -2.78 -20.41
C HIS A 210 10.90 -3.62 -19.61
N PRO A 211 9.64 -3.76 -20.10
CA PRO A 211 8.59 -4.47 -19.35
C PRO A 211 8.94 -5.92 -19.00
N GLN A 212 9.74 -6.58 -19.82
CA GLN A 212 10.22 -7.95 -19.61
C GLN A 212 11.15 -8.09 -18.42
N SER A 213 11.76 -7.01 -17.93
CA SER A 213 12.66 -7.00 -16.77
C SER A 213 11.93 -6.94 -15.43
N PHE A 214 10.60 -6.87 -15.42
CA PHE A 214 9.81 -6.76 -14.19
C PHE A 214 9.87 -8.03 -13.34
N TYR A 215 9.65 -9.18 -13.97
CA TYR A 215 9.57 -10.45 -13.27
C TYR A 215 10.16 -11.58 -14.12
N GLN A 216 11.29 -12.14 -13.68
CA GLN A 216 11.94 -13.28 -14.33
C GLN A 216 12.52 -14.20 -13.26
N ILE A 217 12.41 -15.51 -13.48
CA ILE A 217 13.09 -16.54 -12.67
C ILE A 217 13.65 -17.55 -13.64
N ASN A 218 14.97 -17.56 -13.79
CA ASN A 218 15.72 -18.43 -14.69
C ASN A 218 16.61 -19.37 -13.87
N ALA A 219 16.39 -20.66 -14.00
CA ALA A 219 17.28 -21.66 -13.41
C ALA A 219 18.27 -22.11 -14.48
N ASP A 220 19.55 -21.88 -14.27
CA ASP A 220 20.63 -22.26 -15.18
C ASP A 220 21.63 -23.19 -14.46
N VAL A 221 22.61 -23.72 -15.18
CA VAL A 221 23.68 -24.58 -14.68
C VAL A 221 24.52 -23.86 -13.61
N ASP A 222 24.66 -22.55 -13.75
CA ASP A 222 25.45 -21.67 -12.88
C ASP A 222 24.65 -21.16 -11.65
N GLY A 223 23.37 -21.49 -11.54
CA GLY A 223 22.51 -21.09 -10.41
C GLY A 223 21.15 -20.58 -10.82
N THR A 224 20.41 -20.03 -9.87
CA THR A 224 19.09 -19.39 -10.11
C THR A 224 19.28 -17.89 -10.18
N GLN A 225 19.00 -17.31 -11.33
CA GLN A 225 18.94 -15.85 -11.51
C GLN A 225 17.48 -15.41 -11.47
N PHE A 226 17.18 -14.34 -10.73
CA PHE A 226 15.81 -13.88 -10.63
C PHE A 226 15.69 -12.38 -10.36
N VAL A 227 14.56 -11.85 -10.78
CA VAL A 227 14.06 -10.51 -10.43
C VAL A 227 12.58 -10.63 -10.09
N THR A 228 12.15 -9.95 -9.06
CA THR A 228 10.76 -10.00 -8.57
C THR A 228 10.25 -8.60 -8.25
N ALA A 229 8.94 -8.43 -8.14
CA ALA A 229 8.32 -7.18 -7.71
C ALA A 229 8.84 -6.71 -6.33
N ARG A 230 9.08 -7.65 -5.39
CA ARG A 230 9.69 -7.35 -4.09
C ARG A 230 11.11 -6.79 -4.24
N GLY A 231 11.93 -7.39 -5.10
CA GLY A 231 13.29 -6.89 -5.34
C GLY A 231 13.30 -5.44 -5.81
N TRP A 232 12.40 -5.07 -6.74
CA TRP A 232 12.22 -3.69 -7.19
C TRP A 232 11.75 -2.75 -6.09
N GLU A 233 10.81 -3.17 -5.25
CA GLU A 233 10.31 -2.37 -4.13
C GLU A 233 11.37 -2.15 -3.04
N ASP A 234 12.10 -3.20 -2.68
CA ASP A 234 13.16 -3.11 -1.67
C ASP A 234 14.31 -2.22 -2.18
N LEU A 235 14.70 -2.35 -3.45
CA LEU A 235 15.67 -1.48 -4.08
C LEU A 235 15.20 -0.02 -4.11
N SER A 236 13.93 0.23 -4.43
CA SER A 236 13.33 1.57 -4.40
C SER A 236 13.51 2.24 -3.05
N ASN A 237 13.13 1.56 -1.97
CA ASN A 237 13.26 2.09 -0.60
C ASN A 237 14.71 2.45 -0.26
N LEU A 238 15.66 1.67 -0.76
CA LEU A 238 17.08 1.95 -0.56
C LEU A 238 17.55 3.14 -1.39
N LEU A 239 17.18 3.23 -2.67
CA LEU A 239 17.52 4.36 -3.54
C LEU A 239 17.03 5.70 -2.97
N ASP A 240 15.77 5.77 -2.52
CA ASP A 240 15.19 6.96 -1.87
C ASP A 240 15.99 7.37 -0.60
N THR A 241 16.41 6.37 0.18
CA THR A 241 17.23 6.60 1.37
C THR A 241 18.62 7.08 0.99
N TYR A 242 19.23 6.48 -0.03
CA TYR A 242 20.55 6.86 -0.53
C TYR A 242 20.55 8.29 -1.09
N GLU A 243 19.52 8.67 -1.83
CA GLU A 243 19.36 10.06 -2.31
C GLU A 243 19.30 11.05 -1.12
N THR A 244 18.52 10.73 -0.08
CA THR A 244 18.41 11.56 1.12
C THR A 244 19.76 11.73 1.84
N LEU A 245 20.59 10.67 1.82
CA LEU A 245 21.92 10.66 2.45
C LEU A 245 23.04 11.16 1.52
N GLY A 246 22.74 11.46 0.24
CA GLY A 246 23.73 11.84 -0.76
C GLY A 246 24.69 10.70 -1.15
N LEU A 247 24.25 9.45 -0.96
CA LEU A 247 24.98 8.25 -1.36
C LEU A 247 24.61 7.83 -2.78
N LYS A 248 25.51 7.12 -3.46
CA LYS A 248 25.25 6.54 -4.78
C LYS A 248 25.12 5.03 -4.69
N ALA A 249 24.15 4.49 -5.38
CA ALA A 249 24.01 3.05 -5.59
C ALA A 249 24.89 2.65 -6.77
N ASP A 250 25.70 1.62 -6.60
CA ASP A 250 26.51 1.01 -7.65
C ASP A 250 25.90 -0.30 -8.14
N GLU A 251 26.52 -0.90 -9.15
CA GLU A 251 26.05 -2.16 -9.74
C GLU A 251 26.05 -3.31 -8.72
N ASP A 252 27.05 -3.39 -7.85
CA ASP A 252 27.15 -4.48 -6.87
C ASP A 252 25.98 -4.40 -5.89
N LEU A 253 25.62 -3.21 -5.41
CA LEU A 253 24.45 -3.00 -4.56
C LEU A 253 23.15 -3.38 -5.27
N ILE A 254 22.98 -2.97 -6.53
CA ILE A 254 21.79 -3.29 -7.32
C ILE A 254 21.65 -4.81 -7.47
N ARG A 255 22.74 -5.53 -7.68
CA ARG A 255 22.76 -7.01 -7.80
C ARG A 255 22.34 -7.73 -6.51
N GLU A 256 22.49 -7.13 -5.35
CA GLU A 256 21.99 -7.69 -4.10
C GLU A 256 20.46 -7.80 -4.07
N TYR A 257 19.76 -6.89 -4.74
CA TYR A 257 18.28 -6.87 -4.84
C TYR A 257 17.76 -7.50 -6.12
N ILE A 258 18.43 -7.25 -7.24
CA ILE A 258 18.10 -7.76 -8.57
C ILE A 258 19.10 -8.86 -8.90
N GLN A 259 18.82 -10.08 -8.44
CA GLN A 259 19.72 -11.24 -8.59
C GLN A 259 19.65 -11.85 -10.00
N HIS A 260 19.43 -11.02 -11.01
CA HIS A 260 19.53 -11.34 -12.42
C HIS A 260 20.60 -10.44 -13.03
N GLN A 261 21.79 -11.02 -13.30
CA GLN A 261 23.00 -10.26 -13.66
C GLN A 261 22.75 -9.24 -14.76
N LYS A 262 22.23 -9.68 -15.91
CA LYS A 262 22.01 -8.80 -17.07
C LYS A 262 21.05 -7.65 -16.76
N ILE A 263 19.98 -7.91 -15.99
CA ILE A 263 19.00 -6.86 -15.64
C ILE A 263 19.62 -5.87 -14.66
N ALA A 264 20.44 -6.34 -13.72
CA ALA A 264 21.12 -5.46 -12.76
C ALA A 264 22.15 -4.55 -13.46
N GLU A 265 22.96 -5.09 -14.38
CA GLU A 265 23.88 -4.33 -15.22
C GLU A 265 23.15 -3.28 -16.07
N ASP A 266 22.09 -3.66 -16.79
CA ASP A 266 21.28 -2.77 -17.61
C ASP A 266 20.63 -1.65 -16.78
N PHE A 267 20.07 -2.00 -15.62
CA PHE A 267 19.44 -1.01 -14.72
C PHE A 267 20.46 -0.08 -14.08
N SER A 268 21.64 -0.57 -13.70
CA SER A 268 22.71 0.26 -13.15
C SER A 268 23.16 1.33 -14.15
N ALA A 269 23.40 0.93 -15.42
CA ALA A 269 23.74 1.86 -16.49
C ALA A 269 22.61 2.89 -16.73
N TYR A 270 21.35 2.44 -16.71
CA TYR A 270 20.20 3.32 -16.83
C TYR A 270 20.11 4.32 -15.67
N LEU A 271 20.33 3.89 -14.43
CA LEU A 271 20.27 4.73 -13.24
C LEU A 271 21.33 5.84 -13.25
N ASP A 272 22.55 5.54 -13.71
CA ASP A 272 23.62 6.53 -13.89
C ASP A 272 23.22 7.61 -14.92
N LEU A 273 22.62 7.19 -16.04
CA LEU A 273 22.10 8.12 -17.04
C LEU A 273 20.93 8.94 -16.51
N TYR A 274 20.03 8.35 -15.74
CA TYR A 274 18.89 9.01 -15.13
C TYR A 274 19.33 10.15 -14.21
N TYR A 275 20.32 9.92 -13.33
CA TYR A 275 20.87 10.98 -12.47
C TYR A 275 21.61 12.05 -13.27
N LYS A 276 22.39 11.65 -14.27
CA LYS A 276 23.06 12.59 -15.17
C LYS A 276 22.04 13.49 -15.90
N TYR A 277 20.94 12.95 -16.39
CA TYR A 277 19.91 13.75 -17.03
C TYR A 277 19.22 14.70 -16.06
N ARG A 278 18.96 14.27 -14.83
CA ARG A 278 18.40 15.14 -13.77
C ARG A 278 19.26 16.39 -13.56
N ASP A 279 20.57 16.20 -13.48
CA ASP A 279 21.52 17.29 -13.26
C ASP A 279 21.74 18.14 -14.52
N ASP A 280 21.93 17.52 -15.67
CA ASP A 280 22.22 18.17 -16.95
C ASP A 280 21.04 19.03 -17.47
N TYR A 281 19.81 18.59 -17.24
CA TYR A 281 18.62 19.32 -17.66
C TYR A 281 18.09 20.29 -16.60
N GLY A 282 18.53 20.19 -15.35
CA GLY A 282 18.10 21.06 -14.28
C GLY A 282 16.58 20.98 -14.04
N VAL A 283 16.08 19.80 -13.68
CA VAL A 283 14.64 19.54 -13.53
C VAL A 283 13.98 20.51 -12.55
N GLU A 284 14.65 20.88 -11.47
CA GLU A 284 14.16 21.88 -10.53
C GLU A 284 13.99 23.27 -11.17
N ASP A 285 14.92 23.68 -12.06
CA ASP A 285 14.82 24.94 -12.83
C ASP A 285 13.62 24.87 -13.79
N ILE A 286 13.35 23.70 -14.41
CA ILE A 286 12.18 23.49 -15.28
C ILE A 286 10.88 23.67 -14.47
N LEU A 287 10.79 23.03 -13.33
CA LEU A 287 9.60 23.12 -12.45
C LEU A 287 9.42 24.50 -11.77
N ALA A 288 10.49 25.29 -11.73
CA ALA A 288 10.45 26.69 -11.29
C ALA A 288 10.16 27.68 -12.46
N GLY A 289 9.97 27.19 -13.68
CA GLY A 289 9.76 28.02 -14.87
C GLY A 289 11.01 28.77 -15.37
N GLN A 290 12.21 28.31 -15.00
CA GLN A 290 13.49 28.98 -15.28
C GLN A 290 14.35 28.15 -16.25
N VAL A 291 13.79 27.80 -17.42
CA VAL A 291 14.44 26.91 -18.40
C VAL A 291 15.49 27.66 -19.22
N LYS A 292 16.71 27.14 -19.26
CA LYS A 292 17.78 27.69 -20.08
C LYS A 292 17.57 27.31 -21.56
N PRO A 293 17.77 28.21 -22.53
CA PRO A 293 17.61 27.92 -23.95
C PRO A 293 18.45 26.72 -24.44
N ALA A 294 19.59 26.45 -23.82
CA ALA A 294 20.46 25.32 -24.12
C ALA A 294 19.79 23.95 -23.90
N VAL A 295 18.82 23.86 -22.98
CA VAL A 295 18.05 22.66 -22.69
C VAL A 295 17.21 22.27 -23.92
N TYR A 296 16.49 23.22 -24.51
CA TYR A 296 15.69 22.97 -25.71
C TYR A 296 16.56 22.56 -26.93
N ALA A 297 17.71 23.22 -27.12
CA ALA A 297 18.64 22.89 -28.18
C ALA A 297 19.22 21.46 -28.07
N ARG A 298 19.45 21.02 -26.83
CA ARG A 298 19.90 19.65 -26.55
C ARG A 298 18.82 18.63 -26.87
N LEU A 299 17.58 18.89 -26.46
CA LEU A 299 16.44 17.98 -26.67
C LEU A 299 16.10 17.72 -28.14
N LEU A 300 16.35 18.68 -29.03
CA LEU A 300 16.14 18.49 -30.45
C LEU A 300 16.90 17.30 -31.05
N ASN A 301 18.06 16.95 -30.47
CA ASN A 301 18.92 15.86 -30.92
C ASN A 301 18.96 14.66 -29.95
N ALA A 302 18.21 14.74 -28.84
CA ALA A 302 18.19 13.69 -27.81
C ALA A 302 17.45 12.45 -28.32
N PRO A 303 17.97 11.24 -28.07
CA PRO A 303 17.24 10.00 -28.37
C PRO A 303 15.96 9.91 -27.53
N PHE A 304 15.02 9.06 -27.96
CA PHE A 304 13.71 8.93 -27.30
C PHE A 304 13.81 8.53 -25.84
N ASP A 305 14.75 7.63 -25.49
CA ASP A 305 14.97 7.17 -24.11
C ASP A 305 15.39 8.32 -23.16
N GLU A 306 16.26 9.22 -23.64
CA GLU A 306 16.68 10.42 -22.91
C GLU A 306 15.50 11.37 -22.69
N ARG A 307 14.68 11.59 -23.73
CA ARG A 307 13.48 12.45 -23.64
C ARG A 307 12.43 11.86 -22.69
N LEU A 308 12.20 10.54 -22.76
CA LEU A 308 11.27 9.86 -21.86
C LEU A 308 11.76 9.88 -20.41
N SER A 309 13.07 9.72 -20.18
CA SER A 309 13.67 9.84 -18.85
C SER A 309 13.47 11.24 -18.26
N LEU A 310 13.60 12.30 -19.09
CA LEU A 310 13.32 13.66 -18.65
C LEU A 310 11.85 13.88 -18.29
N VAL A 311 10.91 13.36 -19.08
CA VAL A 311 9.47 13.40 -18.75
C VAL A 311 9.22 12.72 -17.41
N SER A 312 9.82 11.56 -17.17
CA SER A 312 9.69 10.83 -15.90
C SER A 312 10.26 11.60 -14.72
N LEU A 313 11.38 12.31 -14.90
CA LEU A 313 11.98 13.19 -13.89
C LEU A 313 11.06 14.38 -13.54
N ILE A 314 10.46 15.01 -14.53
CA ILE A 314 9.49 16.10 -14.34
C ILE A 314 8.28 15.59 -13.58
N LEU A 315 7.72 14.44 -13.97
CA LEU A 315 6.59 13.81 -13.28
C LEU A 315 6.92 13.46 -11.82
N ALA A 316 8.11 12.96 -11.53
CA ALA A 316 8.56 12.68 -10.17
C ALA A 316 8.65 13.95 -9.31
N GLY A 317 9.20 15.03 -9.89
CA GLY A 317 9.25 16.34 -9.22
C GLY A 317 7.87 16.93 -8.94
N LEU A 318 6.90 16.75 -9.84
CA LEU A 318 5.50 17.12 -9.65
C LEU A 318 4.83 16.27 -8.58
N ASP A 319 5.00 14.94 -8.62
CA ASP A 319 4.40 14.02 -7.65
C ASP A 319 4.84 14.32 -6.22
N THR A 320 6.11 14.69 -6.04
CA THR A 320 6.64 15.15 -4.75
C THR A 320 5.89 16.37 -4.23
N ARG A 321 5.62 17.36 -5.09
CA ARG A 321 4.90 18.61 -4.74
C ARG A 321 3.41 18.35 -4.48
N PHE A 322 2.76 17.55 -5.30
CA PHE A 322 1.36 17.16 -5.10
C PHE A 322 1.17 16.39 -3.80
N THR A 323 2.09 15.49 -3.51
CA THR A 323 2.08 14.72 -2.26
C THR A 323 2.27 15.62 -1.04
N ALA A 324 3.20 16.59 -1.12
CA ALA A 324 3.40 17.55 -0.04
C ALA A 324 2.16 18.42 0.18
N SER A 325 1.53 18.92 -0.89
CA SER A 325 0.28 19.67 -0.81
C SER A 325 -0.84 18.87 -0.16
N ARG A 326 -1.12 17.66 -0.66
CA ARG A 326 -2.13 16.76 -0.07
C ARG A 326 -1.87 16.46 1.41
N GLN A 327 -0.62 16.32 1.79
CA GLN A 327 -0.28 16.05 3.18
C GLN A 327 -0.57 17.26 4.07
N GLN A 328 -0.30 18.48 3.59
CA GLN A 328 -0.67 19.70 4.30
C GLN A 328 -2.19 19.87 4.38
N ASP A 329 -2.94 19.54 3.30
CA ASP A 329 -4.38 19.53 3.30
C ASP A 329 -4.94 18.58 4.36
N ALA A 330 -4.48 17.33 4.38
CA ALA A 330 -4.94 16.34 5.33
C ALA A 330 -4.65 16.72 6.80
N VAL A 331 -3.48 17.33 7.04
CA VAL A 331 -3.12 17.83 8.38
C VAL A 331 -4.00 19.01 8.77
N ALA A 332 -4.21 19.98 7.88
CA ALA A 332 -5.04 21.14 8.14
C ALA A 332 -6.50 20.75 8.41
N ASP A 333 -7.07 19.85 7.60
CA ASP A 333 -8.42 19.35 7.77
C ASP A 333 -8.62 18.61 9.09
N ALA A 334 -7.67 17.75 9.45
CA ALA A 334 -7.72 17.04 10.74
C ALA A 334 -7.58 17.99 11.93
N CYS A 335 -6.68 18.98 11.85
CA CYS A 335 -6.55 20.02 12.88
C CYS A 335 -7.81 20.89 12.97
N TYR A 336 -8.43 21.25 11.85
CA TYR A 336 -9.70 21.97 11.83
C TYR A 336 -10.83 21.19 12.51
N ALA A 337 -10.97 19.90 12.17
CA ALA A 337 -11.95 19.03 12.81
C ALA A 337 -11.71 18.92 14.31
N PHE A 338 -10.46 18.80 14.75
CA PHE A 338 -10.08 18.78 16.16
C PHE A 338 -10.43 20.09 16.87
N LEU A 339 -10.11 21.25 16.28
CA LEU A 339 -10.46 22.56 16.84
C LEU A 339 -11.96 22.78 16.95
N ARG A 340 -12.73 22.27 15.99
CA ARG A 340 -14.19 22.32 16.05
C ARG A 340 -14.74 21.55 17.25
N GLN A 341 -14.17 20.39 17.55
CA GLN A 341 -14.52 19.62 18.75
C GLN A 341 -14.06 20.33 20.04
N ALA A 342 -12.82 20.87 20.03
CA ALA A 342 -12.30 21.62 21.17
C ALA A 342 -13.18 22.85 21.50
N LYS A 343 -13.65 23.60 20.50
CA LYS A 343 -14.56 24.71 20.71
C LYS A 343 -15.87 24.30 21.39
N GLN A 344 -16.43 23.18 21.00
CA GLN A 344 -17.65 22.64 21.63
C GLN A 344 -17.38 22.21 23.07
N GLY A 345 -16.25 21.54 23.29
CA GLY A 345 -15.85 21.09 24.62
C GLY A 345 -15.49 22.22 25.58
N PHE A 346 -14.85 23.28 25.10
CA PHE A 346 -14.54 24.45 25.92
C PHE A 346 -15.80 25.10 26.54
N ALA A 347 -16.93 25.06 25.82
CA ALA A 347 -18.20 25.56 26.33
C ALA A 347 -18.73 24.76 27.54
N THR A 348 -18.23 23.56 27.76
CA THR A 348 -18.61 22.71 28.90
C THR A 348 -17.65 22.81 30.09
N VAL A 349 -16.51 23.49 29.93
CA VAL A 349 -15.54 23.69 31.01
C VAL A 349 -16.03 24.77 31.94
N PRO A 350 -16.16 24.49 33.25
CA PRO A 350 -16.55 25.53 34.25
C PRO A 350 -15.53 26.65 34.31
N GLU A 351 -16.00 27.90 34.43
CA GLU A 351 -15.17 29.12 34.44
C GLU A 351 -14.29 29.24 35.69
N ASP A 352 -14.65 28.53 36.78
CA ASP A 352 -13.93 28.52 38.07
C ASP A 352 -12.72 27.58 38.10
N ILE A 353 -12.50 26.78 37.05
CA ILE A 353 -11.33 25.87 36.96
C ILE A 353 -10.13 26.65 36.41
N PRO A 354 -9.07 26.85 37.21
CA PRO A 354 -7.84 27.48 36.71
C PRO A 354 -7.27 26.67 35.54
N ASP A 355 -6.92 27.39 34.45
CA ASP A 355 -6.39 26.78 33.22
C ASP A 355 -7.29 25.69 32.59
N GLY A 356 -8.59 25.69 32.91
CA GLY A 356 -9.57 24.68 32.47
C GLY A 356 -9.52 24.37 30.98
N PRO A 357 -9.52 25.36 30.06
CA PRO A 357 -9.40 25.13 28.62
C PRO A 357 -8.08 24.44 28.23
N ALA A 358 -6.95 24.79 28.84
CA ALA A 358 -5.66 24.17 28.55
C ALA A 358 -5.60 22.70 29.04
N VAL A 359 -6.18 22.43 30.21
CA VAL A 359 -6.29 21.05 30.74
C VAL A 359 -7.20 20.21 29.85
N TYR A 360 -8.34 20.74 29.44
CA TYR A 360 -9.26 20.06 28.55
C TYR A 360 -8.60 19.75 27.19
N PHE A 361 -7.93 20.73 26.59
CA PHE A 361 -7.20 20.54 25.35
C PHE A 361 -6.10 19.48 25.46
N SER A 362 -5.35 19.50 26.59
CA SER A 362 -4.32 18.48 26.86
C SER A 362 -4.91 17.06 26.92
N GLN A 363 -6.08 16.90 27.53
CA GLN A 363 -6.75 15.60 27.56
C GLN A 363 -7.17 15.15 26.17
N MET A 364 -7.74 16.04 25.36
CA MET A 364 -8.09 15.72 23.97
C MET A 364 -6.87 15.31 23.14
N VAL A 365 -5.72 15.95 23.32
CA VAL A 365 -4.47 15.60 22.63
C VAL A 365 -3.98 14.23 23.06
N ALA A 366 -4.06 13.91 24.36
CA ALA A 366 -3.72 12.59 24.89
C ALA A 366 -4.65 11.49 24.34
N ASP A 367 -5.94 11.75 24.27
CA ASP A 367 -6.93 10.82 23.73
C ASP A 367 -6.70 10.57 22.22
N TYR A 368 -6.31 11.62 21.47
CA TYR A 368 -5.96 11.49 20.05
C TYR A 368 -4.73 10.59 19.84
N ASP A 369 -3.70 10.73 20.68
CA ASP A 369 -2.51 9.87 20.61
C ASP A 369 -2.86 8.43 21.00
N ALA A 370 -3.59 8.23 22.10
CA ALA A 370 -4.01 6.90 22.53
C ALA A 370 -4.79 6.15 21.44
N GLU A 371 -5.73 6.82 20.78
CA GLU A 371 -6.47 6.25 19.66
C GLU A 371 -5.55 5.96 18.45
N THR A 372 -4.60 6.84 18.18
CA THR A 372 -3.61 6.62 17.10
C THR A 372 -2.75 5.39 17.39
N GLN A 373 -2.26 5.21 18.63
CA GLN A 373 -1.47 4.05 19.02
C GLN A 373 -2.30 2.76 18.96
N LYS A 374 -3.56 2.81 19.38
CA LYS A 374 -4.48 1.69 19.30
C LYS A 374 -4.71 1.25 17.84
N GLN A 375 -5.01 2.18 16.93
CA GLN A 375 -5.21 1.88 15.52
C GLN A 375 -3.92 1.39 14.84
N ARG A 376 -2.76 1.94 15.22
CA ARG A 376 -1.44 1.46 14.77
C ARG A 376 -1.19 0.02 15.20
N ALA A 377 -1.42 -0.31 16.47
CA ALA A 377 -1.27 -1.68 17.01
C ALA A 377 -2.23 -2.68 16.33
N ALA A 378 -3.43 -2.22 15.99
CA ALA A 378 -4.41 -2.99 15.24
C ALA A 378 -4.01 -3.22 13.76
N GLY A 379 -3.07 -2.43 13.20
CA GLY A 379 -2.70 -2.48 11.79
C GLY A 379 -3.74 -1.84 10.86
N LEU A 380 -4.63 -0.99 11.40
CA LEU A 380 -5.71 -0.33 10.65
C LEU A 380 -5.27 0.93 9.91
N LEU A 381 -4.08 1.45 10.20
CA LEU A 381 -3.55 2.65 9.55
C LEU A 381 -2.60 2.27 8.42
N SER A 382 -2.80 2.86 7.25
CA SER A 382 -1.77 2.86 6.19
C SER A 382 -0.57 3.71 6.62
N ARG A 383 0.56 3.56 5.94
CA ARG A 383 1.77 4.37 6.19
C ARG A 383 1.46 5.87 6.11
N ASP A 384 0.72 6.29 5.08
CA ASP A 384 0.35 7.71 4.89
C ASP A 384 -0.62 8.20 5.96
N ALA A 385 -1.63 7.40 6.32
CA ALA A 385 -2.56 7.75 7.39
C ALA A 385 -1.84 7.87 8.74
N LEU A 386 -0.90 6.98 9.05
CA LEU A 386 -0.09 7.06 10.25
C LEU A 386 0.79 8.32 10.25
N ASN A 387 1.47 8.61 9.14
CA ASN A 387 2.29 9.82 9.00
C ASN A 387 1.46 11.09 9.20
N THR A 388 0.27 11.16 8.60
CA THR A 388 -0.65 12.28 8.78
C THR A 388 -1.04 12.43 10.25
N ARG A 389 -1.44 11.35 10.92
CA ARG A 389 -1.81 11.38 12.35
C ARG A 389 -0.65 11.82 13.24
N LEU A 390 0.57 11.35 12.98
CA LEU A 390 1.76 11.76 13.74
C LEU A 390 2.08 13.24 13.55
N ARG A 391 1.93 13.79 12.33
CA ARG A 391 2.09 15.22 12.06
C ARG A 391 1.00 16.06 12.77
N VAL A 392 -0.25 15.64 12.68
CA VAL A 392 -1.35 16.27 13.42
C VAL A 392 -1.05 16.30 14.92
N TYR A 393 -0.63 15.17 15.48
CA TYR A 393 -0.24 15.10 16.89
C TYR A 393 0.89 16.08 17.23
N ALA A 394 1.91 16.18 16.39
CA ALA A 394 3.01 17.13 16.60
C ALA A 394 2.52 18.60 16.59
N VAL A 395 1.62 18.96 15.67
CA VAL A 395 0.99 20.29 15.60
C VAL A 395 0.16 20.55 16.86
N LEU A 396 -0.69 19.60 17.25
CA LEU A 396 -1.54 19.74 18.44
C LEU A 396 -0.72 19.87 19.72
N ARG A 397 0.40 19.15 19.83
CA ARG A 397 1.34 19.29 20.97
C ARG A 397 2.02 20.66 21.01
N ALA A 398 2.37 21.22 19.85
CA ALA A 398 2.91 22.58 19.78
C ALA A 398 1.86 23.61 20.27
N TRP A 399 0.62 23.47 19.83
CA TRP A 399 -0.49 24.34 20.27
C TRP A 399 -0.81 24.18 21.76
N GLU A 400 -0.76 22.97 22.28
CA GLU A 400 -0.88 22.70 23.72
C GLU A 400 0.20 23.46 24.52
N ALA A 401 1.45 23.40 24.05
CA ALA A 401 2.55 24.11 24.71
C ALA A 401 2.35 25.63 24.72
N GLU A 402 1.84 26.20 23.62
CA GLU A 402 1.52 27.64 23.56
C GLU A 402 0.35 28.02 24.47
N LEU A 403 -0.71 27.21 24.55
CA LEU A 403 -1.81 27.43 25.51
C LEU A 403 -1.34 27.45 26.95
N ARG A 404 -0.46 26.52 27.32
CA ARG A 404 0.13 26.46 28.67
C ARG A 404 1.02 27.66 28.97
N ARG A 405 1.80 28.15 28.00
CA ARG A 405 2.66 29.35 28.15
C ARG A 405 1.83 30.60 28.31
N ALA A 406 0.76 30.73 27.55
CA ALA A 406 -0.11 31.91 27.57
C ALA A 406 -0.95 32.03 28.85
N LYS A 407 -1.01 30.97 29.71
CA LYS A 407 -1.85 30.91 30.90
C LYS A 407 -3.27 31.39 30.60
N ALA A 408 -3.86 30.84 29.51
CA ALA A 408 -5.20 31.22 29.05
C ALA A 408 -6.27 30.70 30.02
N VAL A 409 -6.63 31.54 30.97
CA VAL A 409 -7.52 31.20 32.08
C VAL A 409 -8.97 31.07 31.66
N SER A 410 -9.37 31.65 30.52
CA SER A 410 -10.76 31.64 30.03
C SER A 410 -10.86 31.09 28.60
N THR A 411 -12.05 30.62 28.25
CA THR A 411 -12.37 29.92 27.02
C THR A 411 -12.07 30.78 25.75
N GLN A 412 -12.47 32.05 25.74
CA GLN A 412 -12.34 32.89 24.56
C GLN A 412 -10.87 33.19 24.19
N PRO A 413 -9.99 33.65 25.09
CA PRO A 413 -8.58 33.86 24.79
C PRO A 413 -7.86 32.57 24.39
N ALA A 414 -8.21 31.43 25.00
CA ALA A 414 -7.66 30.13 24.61
C ALA A 414 -8.02 29.76 23.16
N PHE A 415 -9.28 29.99 22.78
CA PHE A 415 -9.72 29.71 21.42
C PHE A 415 -9.14 30.71 20.40
N ASP A 416 -9.01 31.99 20.73
CA ASP A 416 -8.41 33.00 19.85
C ASP A 416 -6.92 32.71 19.58
N LEU A 417 -6.20 32.19 20.57
CA LEU A 417 -4.82 31.75 20.40
C LEU A 417 -4.75 30.54 19.44
N LEU A 418 -5.57 29.51 19.66
CA LEU A 418 -5.63 28.34 18.77
C LEU A 418 -6.02 28.72 17.33
N ARG A 419 -6.93 29.68 17.18
CA ARG A 419 -7.32 30.23 15.88
C ARG A 419 -6.15 30.89 15.16
N THR A 420 -5.33 31.64 15.87
CA THR A 420 -4.13 32.28 15.32
C THR A 420 -3.12 31.23 14.87
N GLN A 421 -2.90 30.20 15.67
CA GLN A 421 -2.01 29.07 15.30
C GLN A 421 -2.52 28.34 14.05
N PHE A 422 -3.85 28.12 13.95
CA PHE A 422 -4.45 27.50 12.78
C PHE A 422 -4.34 28.38 11.52
N GLN A 423 -4.38 29.70 11.63
CA GLN A 423 -4.16 30.60 10.49
C GLN A 423 -2.77 30.40 9.87
N SER A 424 -1.73 30.24 10.70
CA SER A 424 -0.38 29.95 10.21
C SER A 424 -0.33 28.60 9.46
N LEU A 425 -1.00 27.56 9.98
CA LEU A 425 -1.10 26.28 9.29
C LEU A 425 -1.86 26.38 7.94
N ALA A 426 -2.89 27.22 7.88
CA ALA A 426 -3.63 27.48 6.66
C ALA A 426 -2.79 28.21 5.59
N GLU A 427 -1.92 29.14 6.02
CA GLU A 427 -0.96 29.82 5.13
C GLU A 427 0.09 28.84 4.58
N GLU A 428 0.60 27.93 5.40
CA GLU A 428 1.51 26.86 4.93
C GLU A 428 0.83 25.95 3.89
N ARG A 429 -0.44 25.59 4.11
CA ARG A 429 -1.25 24.83 3.17
C ARG A 429 -1.39 25.56 1.83
N GLU A 430 -1.79 26.82 1.86
CA GLU A 430 -1.97 27.65 0.66
C GLU A 430 -0.65 27.81 -0.13
N ASN A 431 0.46 28.01 0.56
CA ASN A 431 1.77 28.09 -0.05
C ASN A 431 2.18 26.78 -0.73
N ALA A 432 1.89 25.62 -0.12
CA ALA A 432 2.15 24.32 -0.73
C ALA A 432 1.31 24.09 -1.99
N GLN A 433 0.02 24.48 -1.96
CA GLN A 433 -0.89 24.40 -3.12
C GLN A 433 -0.41 25.31 -4.26
N ASN A 434 -0.06 26.55 -3.96
CA ASN A 434 0.43 27.52 -4.94
C ASN A 434 1.74 27.06 -5.59
N THR A 435 2.66 26.50 -4.79
CA THR A 435 3.92 25.96 -5.29
C THR A 435 3.69 24.76 -6.24
N ALA A 436 2.79 23.87 -5.89
CA ALA A 436 2.45 22.72 -6.72
C ALA A 436 1.73 23.13 -8.02
N SER A 437 0.81 24.10 -7.96
CA SER A 437 0.12 24.64 -9.13
C SER A 437 1.08 25.35 -10.08
N ALA A 438 1.98 26.20 -9.56
CA ALA A 438 2.99 26.88 -10.36
C ALA A 438 3.95 25.92 -11.06
N ALA A 439 4.37 24.84 -10.37
CA ALA A 439 5.22 23.82 -10.94
C ALA A 439 4.52 23.03 -12.06
N LEU A 440 3.21 22.74 -11.91
CA LEU A 440 2.40 22.07 -12.94
C LEU A 440 2.30 22.92 -14.20
N GLU A 441 2.01 24.23 -14.04
CA GLU A 441 1.94 25.14 -15.19
C GLU A 441 3.31 25.29 -15.87
N ALA A 442 4.41 25.40 -15.11
CA ALA A 442 5.77 25.44 -15.65
C ALA A 442 6.14 24.16 -16.38
N ALA A 443 5.70 23.00 -15.89
CA ALA A 443 5.89 21.73 -16.56
C ALA A 443 5.13 21.68 -17.91
N PHE A 444 3.90 22.15 -17.97
CA PHE A 444 3.15 22.26 -19.24
C PHE A 444 3.83 23.24 -20.21
N ASP A 445 4.28 24.41 -19.72
CA ASP A 445 5.04 25.37 -20.57
C ASP A 445 6.27 24.72 -21.18
N PHE A 446 7.02 23.95 -20.39
CA PHE A 446 8.18 23.22 -20.87
C PHE A 446 7.79 22.13 -21.88
N MET A 447 6.79 21.31 -21.58
CA MET A 447 6.35 20.21 -22.42
C MET A 447 5.84 20.71 -23.79
N GLU A 448 5.06 21.79 -23.82
CA GLU A 448 4.57 22.41 -25.02
C GLU A 448 5.69 22.96 -25.90
N GLN A 449 6.68 23.62 -25.30
CA GLN A 449 7.82 24.19 -26.03
C GLN A 449 8.81 23.12 -26.51
N ALA A 450 9.04 22.08 -25.73
CA ALA A 450 10.04 21.05 -26.04
C ALA A 450 9.50 19.95 -26.95
N PHE A 451 8.26 19.57 -26.79
CA PHE A 451 7.70 18.35 -27.38
C PHE A 451 6.42 18.57 -28.19
N ALA A 452 5.75 19.72 -28.04
CA ALA A 452 4.48 20.02 -28.72
C ALA A 452 3.47 18.84 -28.62
N GLU A 453 2.88 18.41 -29.74
CA GLU A 453 1.93 17.28 -29.83
C GLU A 453 2.65 15.94 -30.09
N SER A 454 3.69 15.65 -29.35
CA SER A 454 4.47 14.43 -29.53
C SER A 454 4.05 13.30 -28.60
N GLN A 455 4.67 12.13 -28.76
CA GLN A 455 4.44 10.97 -27.90
C GLN A 455 4.82 11.25 -26.44
N GLU A 456 5.81 12.10 -26.21
CA GLU A 456 6.24 12.51 -24.87
C GLU A 456 5.12 13.27 -24.13
N MET A 457 4.38 14.15 -24.81
CA MET A 457 3.22 14.83 -24.24
C MET A 457 2.10 13.83 -23.88
N VAL A 458 1.86 12.84 -24.75
CA VAL A 458 0.88 11.78 -24.48
C VAL A 458 1.26 11.00 -23.22
N VAL A 459 2.53 10.62 -23.07
CA VAL A 459 3.04 9.93 -21.88
C VAL A 459 2.88 10.82 -20.63
N PHE A 460 3.25 12.10 -20.72
CA PHE A 460 3.16 13.05 -19.63
C PHE A 460 1.70 13.17 -19.10
N VAL A 461 0.74 13.42 -19.97
CA VAL A 461 -0.67 13.57 -19.58
C VAL A 461 -1.27 12.25 -19.08
N THR A 462 -0.90 11.13 -19.70
CA THR A 462 -1.34 9.79 -19.27
C THR A 462 -0.84 9.49 -17.86
N GLU A 463 0.44 9.72 -17.58
CA GLU A 463 1.02 9.49 -16.25
C GLU A 463 0.42 10.42 -15.18
N LEU A 464 0.13 11.70 -15.49
CA LEU A 464 -0.63 12.59 -14.60
C LEU A 464 -2.02 12.03 -14.29
N THR A 465 -2.69 11.42 -15.26
CA THR A 465 -4.01 10.80 -15.06
C THR A 465 -3.93 9.55 -14.18
N LEU A 466 -2.87 8.77 -14.31
CA LEU A 466 -2.67 7.51 -13.59
C LEU A 466 -2.08 7.73 -12.19
N SER A 467 -1.41 8.85 -11.92
CA SER A 467 -0.88 9.18 -10.59
C SER A 467 -2.02 9.56 -9.65
N PRO A 468 -2.24 8.84 -8.52
CA PRO A 468 -3.28 9.20 -7.56
C PRO A 468 -3.06 10.59 -6.93
N ALA A 469 -1.81 11.00 -6.76
CA ALA A 469 -1.46 12.31 -6.19
C ALA A 469 -1.78 13.44 -7.17
N ALA A 470 -1.35 13.30 -8.43
CA ALA A 470 -1.62 14.26 -9.49
C ALA A 470 -3.12 14.37 -9.78
N HIS A 471 -3.81 13.23 -9.93
CA HIS A 471 -5.24 13.22 -10.21
C HIS A 471 -6.06 13.91 -9.10
N ALA A 472 -5.78 13.61 -7.83
CA ALA A 472 -6.45 14.26 -6.71
C ALA A 472 -6.16 15.77 -6.70
N PHE A 473 -4.88 16.18 -6.83
CA PHE A 473 -4.49 17.58 -6.84
C PHE A 473 -5.16 18.37 -7.97
N ILE A 474 -5.14 17.85 -9.20
CA ILE A 474 -5.74 18.50 -10.37
C ILE A 474 -7.27 18.56 -10.25
N THR A 475 -7.91 17.54 -9.67
CA THR A 475 -9.36 17.54 -9.45
C THR A 475 -9.78 18.62 -8.47
N GLU A 476 -9.01 18.86 -7.42
CA GLU A 476 -9.31 19.83 -6.36
C GLU A 476 -8.94 21.27 -6.75
N ASN A 477 -7.78 21.45 -7.42
CA ASN A 477 -7.24 22.79 -7.69
C ASN A 477 -7.45 23.24 -9.14
N GLY A 478 -7.77 22.31 -10.04
CA GLY A 478 -7.93 22.56 -11.47
C GLY A 478 -6.60 22.65 -12.22
N CYS A 479 -6.63 22.39 -13.52
CA CYS A 479 -5.58 22.71 -14.49
C CYS A 479 -6.24 22.65 -15.89
N GLU A 480 -6.48 23.80 -16.50
CA GLU A 480 -7.20 23.87 -17.77
C GLU A 480 -6.48 23.13 -18.90
N ARG A 481 -5.16 23.25 -18.96
CA ARG A 481 -4.32 22.55 -19.94
C ARG A 481 -4.42 21.03 -19.82
N TYR A 482 -4.37 20.51 -18.59
CA TYR A 482 -4.54 19.08 -18.39
C TYR A 482 -5.89 18.59 -18.93
N PHE A 483 -6.97 19.27 -18.62
CA PHE A 483 -8.31 18.87 -19.09
C PHE A 483 -8.44 18.95 -20.61
N GLN A 484 -7.80 19.92 -21.25
CA GLN A 484 -7.76 20.03 -22.71
C GLN A 484 -7.04 18.84 -23.33
N TYR A 485 -5.78 18.56 -22.94
CA TYR A 485 -5.00 17.46 -23.49
C TYR A 485 -5.64 16.10 -23.18
N ASN A 486 -6.15 15.89 -21.97
CA ASN A 486 -6.79 14.62 -21.60
C ASN A 486 -8.07 14.37 -22.42
N LYS A 487 -8.84 15.41 -22.73
CA LYS A 487 -10.02 15.32 -23.60
C LYS A 487 -9.63 14.92 -25.04
N ASP A 488 -8.57 15.51 -25.57
CA ASP A 488 -8.08 15.24 -26.92
C ASP A 488 -7.57 13.80 -27.05
N LEU A 489 -6.82 13.32 -26.05
CA LEU A 489 -6.38 11.91 -25.95
C LEU A 489 -7.55 10.92 -25.89
N LEU A 490 -8.59 11.21 -25.12
CA LEU A 490 -9.79 10.38 -25.04
C LEU A 490 -10.55 10.33 -26.38
N LEU A 491 -10.59 11.44 -27.11
CA LEU A 491 -11.21 11.49 -28.44
C LEU A 491 -10.42 10.70 -29.48
N ASP A 492 -9.10 10.76 -29.46
CA ASP A 492 -8.23 10.01 -30.38
C ASP A 492 -8.25 8.51 -30.07
N HIS A 493 -8.25 8.10 -28.82
CA HIS A 493 -8.47 6.70 -28.43
C HIS A 493 -9.83 6.18 -28.91
N ARG A 494 -10.89 6.98 -28.80
CA ARG A 494 -12.21 6.60 -29.28
C ARG A 494 -12.30 6.50 -30.79
N LYS A 495 -11.62 7.41 -31.53
CA LYS A 495 -11.49 7.31 -32.99
C LYS A 495 -10.72 6.08 -33.42
N ALA A 496 -9.58 5.79 -32.77
CA ALA A 496 -8.76 4.61 -33.08
C ALA A 496 -9.54 3.32 -32.78
N ALA A 497 -10.27 3.24 -31.68
CA ALA A 497 -11.13 2.09 -31.36
C ALA A 497 -12.23 1.89 -32.42
N LEU A 498 -12.92 2.95 -32.82
CA LEU A 498 -13.94 2.91 -33.86
C LEU A 498 -13.37 2.49 -35.22
N GLN A 499 -12.17 2.97 -35.58
CA GLN A 499 -11.49 2.57 -36.82
C GLN A 499 -11.09 1.07 -36.79
N GLN A 500 -10.65 0.54 -35.65
CA GLN A 500 -10.37 -0.88 -35.47
C GLN A 500 -11.63 -1.74 -35.57
N GLU A 501 -12.73 -1.30 -34.98
CA GLU A 501 -14.04 -1.97 -35.08
C GLU A 501 -14.53 -2.00 -36.52
N LEU A 502 -14.45 -0.87 -37.24
CA LEU A 502 -14.81 -0.78 -38.67
C LEU A 502 -13.94 -1.71 -39.53
N ALA A 503 -12.63 -1.70 -39.30
CA ALA A 503 -11.71 -2.57 -40.03
C ALA A 503 -11.94 -4.07 -39.70
N ALA A 504 -12.40 -4.39 -38.49
CA ALA A 504 -12.76 -5.75 -38.11
C ALA A 504 -14.08 -6.20 -38.73
N GLU A 505 -15.06 -5.31 -38.90
CA GLU A 505 -16.32 -5.57 -39.60
C GLU A 505 -16.10 -5.70 -41.13
N GLU A 506 -15.29 -4.84 -41.72
CA GLU A 506 -14.93 -4.97 -43.16
C GLU A 506 -14.24 -6.31 -43.43
N ARG A 507 -13.36 -6.79 -42.57
CA ARG A 507 -12.75 -8.13 -42.68
C ARG A 507 -13.76 -9.26 -42.49
N ARG A 508 -14.84 -9.08 -41.71
CA ARG A 508 -15.90 -10.05 -41.55
C ARG A 508 -16.86 -10.11 -42.74
N HIS A 509 -17.04 -8.98 -43.43
CA HIS A 509 -17.96 -8.88 -44.57
C HIS A 509 -17.24 -8.94 -45.96
N GLY A 510 -15.91 -8.77 -46.01
CA GLY A 510 -15.10 -8.86 -47.23
C GLY A 510 -14.63 -10.27 -47.59
N GLY A 511 -15.14 -11.30 -46.94
CA GLY A 511 -14.83 -12.72 -47.17
C GLY A 511 -15.96 -13.48 -47.91
N ILE A 512 -16.66 -12.82 -48.87
CA ILE A 512 -17.57 -13.49 -49.82
C ILE A 512 -16.99 -13.37 -51.20
#